data_d55079079b31b36605721c4ed1e19b60
#
_entry.id   d55079079b31b36605721c4ed1e19b60
#
_cell.length_a   1.000
_cell.length_b   1.000
_cell.length_c   1.000
_cell.angle_alpha   90.00
_cell.angle_beta   90.00
_cell.angle_gamma   90.00
#
_symmetry.space_group_name_H-M   'P 1'
#
loop_
_entity.id
_entity.type
_entity.pdbx_description
1 polymer ?
#
loop_
_entity_poly.entity_id
_entity_poly.type
_entity_poly.pdbx_seq_one_letter_code
_entity_poly.pdbx_strand_id
1 'polypeptide(L)'
;IPLAGAFVYFAACLISPDGLLSRMFKFAEMICFVLPAFAESLILSRLIPSNDNYSALLHEASIAGGIMDFKGNICYSTKKNIPVLQEQVMEALNHPVSLEGGNMLLGSIRVQGGFGYWTKDISEINRLNRMLEDMGDVLTEENSMLDAENRLTENRIMLEEQNRLYDSIARDVASQLESLDSILNSPAEEEAEFEQQMKYASLLISYIKRRSNLLLLYNQQETIHSDELKLAVSETIEYIKLCGIKAYSSFSGEQQLPRAALLPAYEIFEKIIEASIPGADAVLVNAEFNGGITMNIELDRPGNLLQSSNIQSEAEQLGGSFEVETDGDTEFITIFIPAGGEPV
;
A
#
# COMPACT_ATOMS: atom_id res chain seq x y z
N ILE A 1 65.68 12.04 -45.63
CA ILE A 1 67.03 12.44 -46.12
C ILE A 1 68.11 12.04 -45.11
N PRO A 2 68.10 12.33 -43.82
CA PRO A 2 69.21 12.01 -42.89
C PRO A 2 69.41 10.50 -42.68
N LEU A 3 68.35 9.67 -42.69
CA LEU A 3 68.45 8.23 -42.63
C LEU A 3 69.14 7.63 -43.89
N ALA A 4 68.78 8.15 -45.06
CA ALA A 4 69.44 7.72 -46.31
C ALA A 4 70.94 8.07 -46.31
N GLY A 5 71.32 9.27 -45.78
CA GLY A 5 72.69 9.66 -45.63
C GLY A 5 73.48 8.80 -44.63
N ALA A 6 72.85 8.46 -43.50
CA ALA A 6 73.43 7.52 -42.53
C ALA A 6 73.61 6.11 -43.11
N PHE A 7 72.63 5.62 -43.86
CA PHE A 7 72.69 4.31 -44.51
C PHE A 7 73.82 4.25 -45.57
N VAL A 8 73.95 5.32 -46.38
CA VAL A 8 75.03 5.43 -47.39
C VAL A 8 76.39 5.51 -46.69
N TYR A 9 76.53 6.26 -45.63
CA TYR A 9 77.77 6.30 -44.84
C TYR A 9 78.08 4.90 -44.26
N PHE A 10 77.12 4.21 -43.66
CA PHE A 10 77.33 2.89 -43.07
C PHE A 10 77.73 1.86 -44.14
N ALA A 11 77.07 1.90 -45.28
CA ALA A 11 77.42 1.06 -46.42
C ALA A 11 78.85 1.35 -46.96
N ALA A 12 79.17 2.60 -47.07
CA ALA A 12 80.53 3.02 -47.49
C ALA A 12 81.62 2.61 -46.51
N CYS A 13 81.38 2.69 -45.18
CA CYS A 13 82.29 2.19 -44.17
C CYS A 13 82.45 0.64 -44.17
N LEU A 14 81.41 -0.08 -44.48
CA LEU A 14 81.44 -1.57 -44.66
C LEU A 14 82.26 -1.99 -45.89
N ILE A 15 82.10 -1.25 -46.98
CA ILE A 15 82.74 -1.56 -48.26
C ILE A 15 84.22 -1.18 -48.26
N SER A 16 84.64 -0.06 -47.59
CA SER A 16 85.99 0.46 -47.50
C SER A 16 86.32 0.95 -46.06
N PRO A 17 86.75 0.00 -45.19
CA PRO A 17 87.00 0.35 -43.80
C PRO A 17 88.07 1.44 -43.61
N ASP A 18 89.04 1.53 -44.52
CA ASP A 18 90.18 2.52 -44.56
C ASP A 18 89.88 3.71 -45.49
N GLY A 19 88.63 3.86 -45.95
CA GLY A 19 88.24 4.92 -46.87
C GLY A 19 88.29 6.30 -46.22
N LEU A 20 88.31 7.33 -47.07
CA LEU A 20 88.44 8.75 -46.63
C LEU A 20 87.28 9.18 -45.70
N LEU A 21 86.03 8.62 -45.91
CA LEU A 21 84.89 8.88 -45.09
C LEU A 21 85.01 8.29 -43.67
N SER A 22 85.54 7.09 -43.53
CA SER A 22 85.76 6.46 -42.20
C SER A 22 86.90 7.13 -41.38
N ARG A 23 87.82 7.79 -42.07
CA ARG A 23 88.89 8.59 -41.44
C ARG A 23 88.43 9.98 -41.01
N MET A 24 87.42 10.59 -41.72
CA MET A 24 87.00 11.94 -41.39
C MET A 24 86.00 11.97 -40.24
N PHE A 25 85.19 10.90 -40.05
CA PHE A 25 84.18 10.85 -38.97
C PHE A 25 84.28 9.55 -38.22
N LYS A 26 84.47 9.56 -36.93
CA LYS A 26 84.31 8.39 -36.08
C LYS A 26 82.80 8.02 -35.98
N PHE A 27 82.49 6.73 -35.86
CA PHE A 27 81.16 6.24 -35.77
C PHE A 27 80.27 6.94 -34.71
N ALA A 28 80.88 7.20 -33.54
CA ALA A 28 80.24 7.95 -32.44
C ALA A 28 79.87 9.39 -32.81
N GLU A 29 80.78 10.12 -33.56
CA GLU A 29 80.53 11.48 -34.02
C GLU A 29 79.38 11.53 -35.04
N MET A 30 79.30 10.55 -35.91
CA MET A 30 78.19 10.42 -36.89
C MET A 30 76.84 10.21 -36.20
N ILE A 31 76.79 9.36 -35.17
CA ILE A 31 75.56 9.13 -34.41
C ILE A 31 75.09 10.44 -33.74
N CYS A 32 76.04 11.23 -33.22
CA CYS A 32 75.71 12.55 -32.59
C CYS A 32 75.10 13.53 -33.58
N PHE A 33 75.33 13.45 -34.87
CA PHE A 33 74.70 14.29 -35.89
C PHE A 33 73.41 13.67 -36.43
N VAL A 34 73.32 12.33 -36.64
CA VAL A 34 72.23 11.62 -37.27
C VAL A 34 71.02 11.58 -36.31
N LEU A 35 71.25 11.33 -35.03
CA LEU A 35 70.16 11.25 -34.06
C LEU A 35 69.41 12.58 -33.92
N PRO A 36 70.06 13.74 -33.70
CA PRO A 36 69.35 15.01 -33.66
C PRO A 36 68.70 15.38 -34.99
N ALA A 37 69.36 15.15 -36.11
CA ALA A 37 68.77 15.40 -37.44
C ALA A 37 67.56 14.52 -37.75
N PHE A 38 67.56 13.28 -37.24
CA PHE A 38 66.38 12.37 -37.34
C PHE A 38 65.24 12.86 -36.44
N ALA A 39 65.55 13.25 -35.19
CA ALA A 39 64.57 13.82 -34.29
C ALA A 39 63.96 15.11 -34.85
N GLU A 40 64.78 16.01 -35.42
CA GLU A 40 64.31 17.22 -36.10
C GLU A 40 63.42 16.91 -37.32
N SER A 41 63.79 15.88 -38.10
CA SER A 41 62.98 15.41 -39.24
C SER A 41 61.63 14.87 -38.80
N LEU A 42 61.57 14.18 -37.66
CA LEU A 42 60.29 13.72 -37.08
C LEU A 42 59.42 14.88 -36.58
N ILE A 43 60.06 15.90 -36.02
CA ILE A 43 59.36 17.13 -35.60
C ILE A 43 58.84 17.89 -36.84
N LEU A 44 59.66 18.10 -37.84
CA LEU A 44 59.29 18.79 -39.09
C LEU A 44 58.18 18.02 -39.89
N SER A 45 58.24 16.72 -39.83
CA SER A 45 57.18 15.86 -40.44
C SER A 45 55.91 15.78 -39.61
N ARG A 46 55.83 16.48 -38.44
CA ARG A 46 54.70 16.48 -37.47
C ARG A 46 54.40 15.11 -36.88
N LEU A 47 55.32 14.16 -36.90
CA LEU A 47 55.17 12.86 -36.25
C LEU A 47 55.38 12.97 -34.72
N ILE A 48 56.20 13.96 -34.30
CA ILE A 48 56.40 14.33 -32.88
C ILE A 48 55.85 15.76 -32.71
N PRO A 49 54.92 16.01 -31.77
CA PRO A 49 54.42 17.33 -31.50
C PRO A 49 55.55 18.23 -30.98
N SER A 50 55.83 19.36 -31.67
CA SER A 50 56.79 20.39 -31.23
C SER A 50 56.05 21.49 -30.45
N ASN A 51 56.78 22.21 -29.60
CA ASN A 51 56.24 23.36 -28.88
C ASN A 51 55.73 24.48 -29.80
N ASP A 52 56.17 24.54 -31.06
CA ASP A 52 55.80 25.58 -32.00
C ASP A 52 54.38 25.43 -32.57
N ASN A 53 53.78 24.24 -32.40
CA ASN A 53 52.41 23.94 -32.94
C ASN A 53 51.34 23.96 -31.87
N TYR A 54 51.61 24.26 -30.62
CA TYR A 54 50.58 24.26 -29.57
C TYR A 54 49.45 25.27 -29.82
N SER A 55 49.74 26.41 -30.37
CA SER A 55 48.74 27.40 -30.71
C SER A 55 47.72 26.89 -31.76
N ALA A 56 48.23 26.17 -32.79
CA ALA A 56 47.37 25.57 -33.81
C ALA A 56 46.54 24.39 -33.28
N LEU A 57 47.14 23.55 -32.43
CA LEU A 57 46.45 22.42 -31.78
C LEU A 57 45.33 22.90 -30.85
N LEU A 58 45.62 23.90 -30.00
CA LEU A 58 44.64 24.46 -29.10
C LEU A 58 43.53 25.21 -29.88
N HIS A 59 43.88 25.89 -30.96
CA HIS A 59 42.92 26.61 -31.77
C HIS A 59 41.86 25.67 -32.39
N GLU A 60 42.24 24.49 -32.83
CA GLU A 60 41.38 23.46 -33.40
C GLU A 60 40.75 22.52 -32.35
N ALA A 61 41.04 22.72 -31.04
CA ALA A 61 40.48 21.89 -30.00
C ALA A 61 38.95 22.03 -29.94
N SER A 62 38.26 20.92 -29.69
CA SER A 62 36.80 20.85 -29.57
C SER A 62 36.29 21.51 -28.27
N ILE A 63 37.14 21.63 -27.26
CA ILE A 63 36.80 22.23 -25.98
C ILE A 63 36.98 23.75 -26.09
N ALA A 64 35.95 24.50 -25.69
CA ALA A 64 36.02 25.93 -25.58
C ALA A 64 36.88 26.30 -24.33
N GLY A 65 37.96 27.10 -24.51
CA GLY A 65 38.83 27.46 -23.39
C GLY A 65 40.14 28.07 -23.85
N GLY A 66 41.07 28.23 -22.92
CA GLY A 66 42.36 28.83 -23.19
C GLY A 66 43.37 28.75 -22.03
N ILE A 67 44.50 29.39 -22.22
CA ILE A 67 45.56 29.53 -21.21
C ILE A 67 45.79 31.03 -21.00
N MET A 68 45.74 31.45 -19.75
CA MET A 68 45.93 32.83 -19.31
C MET A 68 47.19 32.94 -18.42
N ASP A 69 47.96 33.98 -18.56
CA ASP A 69 49.07 34.25 -17.66
C ASP A 69 48.62 34.80 -16.29
N PHE A 70 49.51 34.95 -15.35
CA PHE A 70 49.20 35.52 -14.03
C PHE A 70 48.80 37.02 -14.07
N LYS A 71 48.97 37.69 -15.20
CA LYS A 71 48.58 39.08 -15.41
C LYS A 71 47.21 39.24 -16.08
N GLY A 72 46.56 38.12 -16.42
CA GLY A 72 45.28 38.12 -17.07
C GLY A 72 45.32 38.15 -18.59
N ASN A 73 46.53 38.07 -19.20
CA ASN A 73 46.64 38.04 -20.65
C ASN A 73 46.38 36.61 -21.16
N ILE A 74 45.60 36.48 -22.20
CA ILE A 74 45.32 35.21 -22.86
C ILE A 74 46.51 34.86 -23.74
N CYS A 75 47.26 33.81 -23.40
CA CYS A 75 48.38 33.33 -24.20
C CYS A 75 47.92 32.44 -25.35
N TYR A 76 46.92 31.58 -25.09
CA TYR A 76 46.38 30.67 -26.09
C TYR A 76 44.84 30.59 -25.88
N SER A 77 44.10 30.49 -27.00
CA SER A 77 42.67 30.32 -26.94
C SER A 77 42.18 29.42 -28.07
N THR A 78 41.09 28.72 -27.85
CA THR A 78 40.37 27.90 -28.85
C THR A 78 39.46 28.81 -29.71
N LYS A 79 39.02 28.35 -30.90
CA LYS A 79 38.06 29.07 -31.76
C LYS A 79 36.73 29.36 -31.05
N LYS A 80 36.33 28.51 -30.15
CA LYS A 80 35.06 28.59 -29.39
C LYS A 80 35.22 29.34 -28.06
N ASN A 81 36.36 29.99 -27.83
CA ASN A 81 36.60 30.66 -26.59
C ASN A 81 35.63 31.82 -26.35
N ILE A 82 35.16 31.92 -25.12
CA ILE A 82 34.33 33.02 -24.65
C ILE A 82 35.24 33.93 -23.80
N PRO A 83 35.13 35.26 -23.90
CA PRO A 83 35.87 36.18 -23.10
C PRO A 83 35.57 35.97 -21.60
N VAL A 84 36.56 35.66 -20.80
CA VAL A 84 36.46 35.46 -19.36
C VAL A 84 37.38 36.46 -18.64
N LEU A 85 36.97 36.91 -17.47
CA LEU A 85 37.72 37.79 -16.63
C LEU A 85 38.68 36.97 -15.77
N GLN A 86 39.87 37.54 -15.45
CA GLN A 86 40.84 36.88 -14.60
C GLN A 86 40.26 36.48 -13.23
N GLU A 87 39.44 37.35 -12.64
CA GLU A 87 38.76 37.07 -11.36
C GLU A 87 37.90 35.83 -11.41
N GLN A 88 37.11 35.64 -12.49
CA GLN A 88 36.30 34.46 -12.71
C GLN A 88 37.13 33.19 -12.86
N VAL A 89 38.27 33.27 -13.58
CA VAL A 89 39.18 32.13 -13.74
C VAL A 89 39.81 31.75 -12.40
N MET A 90 40.16 32.75 -11.56
CA MET A 90 40.71 32.50 -10.23
C MET A 90 39.67 31.90 -9.27
N GLU A 91 38.44 32.35 -9.32
CA GLU A 91 37.33 31.79 -8.55
C GLU A 91 37.03 30.33 -8.98
N ALA A 92 37.07 30.06 -10.27
CA ALA A 92 36.88 28.74 -10.85
C ALA A 92 37.93 27.68 -10.51
N LEU A 93 39.04 28.06 -9.86
CA LEU A 93 40.05 27.12 -9.35
C LEU A 93 39.55 26.25 -8.20
N ASN A 94 38.65 26.77 -7.39
CA ASN A 94 38.11 26.06 -6.22
C ASN A 94 36.83 25.30 -6.54
N HIS A 95 35.98 25.89 -7.37
CA HIS A 95 34.69 25.30 -7.80
C HIS A 95 34.29 25.90 -9.15
N PRO A 96 33.67 25.14 -10.03
CA PRO A 96 33.17 25.65 -11.30
C PRO A 96 32.24 26.85 -11.13
N VAL A 97 32.46 27.89 -11.89
CA VAL A 97 31.66 29.14 -11.84
C VAL A 97 30.71 29.19 -13.01
N SER A 98 29.46 29.57 -12.73
CA SER A 98 28.42 29.74 -13.75
C SER A 98 28.55 31.11 -14.43
N LEU A 99 28.59 31.11 -15.75
CA LEU A 99 28.65 32.31 -16.61
C LEU A 99 27.35 32.45 -17.42
N GLU A 100 27.15 33.64 -18.00
CA GLU A 100 26.03 33.93 -18.97
C GLU A 100 24.65 33.50 -18.46
N GLY A 101 24.30 33.96 -17.24
CA GLY A 101 22.97 33.70 -16.68
C GLY A 101 22.73 32.23 -16.31
N GLY A 102 23.79 31.46 -16.11
CA GLY A 102 23.68 30.07 -15.65
C GLY A 102 23.82 29.02 -16.75
N ASN A 103 23.98 29.41 -18.01
CA ASN A 103 24.02 28.46 -19.13
C ASN A 103 25.42 27.97 -19.50
N MET A 104 26.46 28.64 -19.02
CA MET A 104 27.85 28.26 -19.25
C MET A 104 28.55 27.98 -17.93
N LEU A 105 29.31 26.90 -17.87
CA LEU A 105 30.11 26.53 -16.71
C LEU A 105 31.58 26.77 -17.01
N LEU A 106 32.26 27.59 -16.20
CA LEU A 106 33.71 27.86 -16.27
C LEU A 106 34.41 26.99 -15.26
N GLY A 107 35.38 26.19 -15.73
CA GLY A 107 36.33 25.49 -14.90
C GLY A 107 37.73 25.99 -15.16
N SER A 108 38.61 25.97 -14.15
CA SER A 108 39.99 26.35 -14.31
C SER A 108 40.94 25.43 -13.53
N ILE A 109 42.21 25.45 -13.95
CA ILE A 109 43.28 24.71 -13.29
C ILE A 109 44.55 25.54 -13.34
N ARG A 110 45.33 25.47 -12.29
CA ARG A 110 46.65 26.12 -12.25
C ARG A 110 47.65 25.35 -13.10
N VAL A 111 48.31 26.03 -14.02
CA VAL A 111 49.39 25.48 -14.83
C VAL A 111 50.68 26.25 -14.59
N GLN A 112 51.82 25.70 -15.03
CA GLN A 112 53.11 26.36 -14.88
C GLN A 112 53.11 27.63 -15.74
N GLY A 113 53.16 28.82 -15.08
CA GLY A 113 53.14 30.10 -15.74
C GLY A 113 51.78 30.81 -15.84
N GLY A 114 50.68 30.20 -15.35
CA GLY A 114 49.36 30.81 -15.43
C GLY A 114 48.19 29.88 -15.04
N PHE A 115 47.09 30.04 -15.74
CA PHE A 115 45.83 29.29 -15.54
C PHE A 115 45.34 28.72 -16.87
N GLY A 116 45.03 27.42 -16.89
CA GLY A 116 44.25 26.81 -17.92
C GLY A 116 42.77 26.95 -17.56
N TYR A 117 41.91 27.33 -18.50
CA TYR A 117 40.48 27.41 -18.26
C TYR A 117 39.70 26.79 -19.45
N TRP A 118 38.52 26.32 -19.15
CA TRP A 118 37.57 25.79 -20.15
C TRP A 118 36.17 26.19 -19.80
N THR A 119 35.34 26.35 -20.83
CA THR A 119 33.90 26.60 -20.69
C THR A 119 33.11 25.46 -21.26
N LYS A 120 31.99 25.09 -20.61
CA LYS A 120 31.06 24.07 -21.04
C LYS A 120 29.66 24.66 -21.09
N ASP A 121 29.01 24.51 -22.23
CA ASP A 121 27.60 24.85 -22.37
C ASP A 121 26.76 23.81 -21.62
N ILE A 122 25.95 24.28 -20.67
CA ILE A 122 25.04 23.48 -19.85
C ILE A 122 23.58 23.88 -20.06
N SER A 123 23.28 24.65 -21.10
CA SER A 123 21.92 25.12 -21.40
C SER A 123 20.94 23.96 -21.56
N GLU A 124 21.35 22.91 -22.25
CA GLU A 124 20.53 21.70 -22.43
C GLU A 124 20.30 20.95 -21.11
N ILE A 125 21.33 20.89 -20.25
CA ILE A 125 21.20 20.27 -18.91
C ILE A 125 20.20 21.07 -18.07
N ASN A 126 20.32 22.41 -18.09
CA ASN A 126 19.40 23.27 -17.37
C ASN A 126 17.96 23.16 -17.90
N ARG A 127 17.81 23.03 -19.23
CA ARG A 127 16.50 22.79 -19.85
C ARG A 127 15.90 21.48 -19.39
N LEU A 128 16.69 20.40 -19.39
CA LEU A 128 16.25 19.08 -18.93
C LEU A 128 15.91 19.09 -17.44
N ASN A 129 16.69 19.77 -16.61
CA ASN A 129 16.40 19.88 -15.19
C ASN A 129 15.08 20.57 -14.92
N ARG A 130 14.79 21.70 -15.63
CA ARG A 130 13.48 22.36 -15.53
C ARG A 130 12.35 21.46 -15.96
N MET A 131 12.52 20.74 -17.09
CA MET A 131 11.49 19.77 -17.50
C MET A 131 11.27 18.65 -16.46
N LEU A 132 12.32 18.20 -15.80
CA LEU A 132 12.20 17.21 -14.72
C LEU A 132 11.49 17.79 -13.49
N GLU A 133 11.75 19.03 -13.13
CA GLU A 133 11.04 19.75 -12.06
C GLU A 133 9.55 19.89 -12.41
N ASP A 134 9.23 20.41 -13.59
CA ASP A 134 7.85 20.55 -14.07
C ASP A 134 7.11 19.20 -14.10
N MET A 135 7.77 18.13 -14.57
CA MET A 135 7.20 16.78 -14.57
C MET A 135 7.01 16.24 -13.14
N GLY A 136 7.92 16.56 -12.22
CA GLY A 136 7.82 16.21 -10.81
C GLY A 136 6.60 16.84 -10.15
N ASP A 137 6.36 18.11 -10.43
CA ASP A 137 5.19 18.84 -9.92
C ASP A 137 3.88 18.26 -10.46
N VAL A 138 3.80 17.99 -11.77
CA VAL A 138 2.63 17.34 -12.39
C VAL A 138 2.37 15.97 -11.80
N LEU A 139 3.40 15.13 -11.62
CA LEU A 139 3.26 13.80 -11.01
C LEU A 139 2.79 13.88 -9.55
N THR A 140 3.25 14.89 -8.81
CA THR A 140 2.85 15.10 -7.42
C THR A 140 1.36 15.49 -7.34
N GLU A 141 0.91 16.36 -8.24
CA GLU A 141 -0.49 16.74 -8.35
C GLU A 141 -1.38 15.56 -8.77
N GLU A 142 -0.96 14.79 -9.78
CA GLU A 142 -1.68 13.60 -10.24
C GLU A 142 -1.78 12.53 -9.13
N ASN A 143 -0.71 12.26 -8.39
CA ASN A 143 -0.73 11.34 -7.26
C ASN A 143 -1.69 11.82 -6.15
N SER A 144 -1.70 13.12 -5.85
CA SER A 144 -2.62 13.67 -4.85
C SER A 144 -4.09 13.55 -5.27
N MET A 145 -4.38 13.71 -6.57
CA MET A 145 -5.71 13.49 -7.14
C MET A 145 -6.13 12.02 -7.06
N LEU A 146 -5.24 11.10 -7.44
CA LEU A 146 -5.49 9.65 -7.35
C LEU A 146 -5.74 9.20 -5.91
N ASP A 147 -4.98 9.71 -4.95
CA ASP A 147 -5.20 9.42 -3.53
C ASP A 147 -6.56 9.93 -3.05
N ALA A 148 -6.98 11.11 -3.48
CA ALA A 148 -8.30 11.63 -3.16
C ALA A 148 -9.43 10.80 -3.79
N GLU A 149 -9.27 10.38 -5.05
CA GLU A 149 -10.23 9.51 -5.75
C GLU A 149 -10.34 8.13 -5.10
N ASN A 150 -9.20 7.52 -4.72
CA ASN A 150 -9.17 6.26 -3.99
C ASN A 150 -9.94 6.34 -2.67
N ARG A 151 -9.69 7.39 -1.87
CA ARG A 151 -10.43 7.60 -0.60
C ARG A 151 -11.93 7.78 -0.82
N LEU A 152 -12.33 8.49 -1.87
CA LEU A 152 -13.74 8.64 -2.21
C LEU A 152 -14.38 7.30 -2.60
N THR A 153 -13.65 6.50 -3.37
CA THR A 153 -14.07 5.17 -3.80
C THR A 153 -14.20 4.21 -2.62
N GLU A 154 -13.21 4.19 -1.72
CA GLU A 154 -13.25 3.40 -0.49
C GLU A 154 -14.44 3.78 0.40
N ASN A 155 -14.68 5.08 0.62
CA ASN A 155 -15.83 5.56 1.38
C ASN A 155 -17.16 5.16 0.73
N ARG A 156 -17.25 5.23 -0.59
CA ARG A 156 -18.44 4.82 -1.33
C ARG A 156 -18.70 3.33 -1.18
N ILE A 157 -17.68 2.48 -1.34
CA ILE A 157 -17.81 1.03 -1.15
C ILE A 157 -18.28 0.72 0.27
N MET A 158 -17.65 1.36 1.27
CA MET A 158 -18.03 1.19 2.68
C MET A 158 -19.49 1.56 2.94
N LEU A 159 -19.98 2.67 2.38
CA LEU A 159 -21.38 3.07 2.49
C LEU A 159 -22.35 2.12 1.77
N GLU A 160 -21.95 1.62 0.59
CA GLU A 160 -22.74 0.64 -0.16
C GLU A 160 -22.85 -0.69 0.61
N GLU A 161 -21.77 -1.14 1.23
CA GLU A 161 -21.76 -2.34 2.10
C GLU A 161 -22.63 -2.15 3.34
N GLN A 162 -22.52 -0.99 4.01
CA GLN A 162 -23.39 -0.67 5.14
C GLN A 162 -24.88 -0.66 4.74
N ASN A 163 -25.22 -0.04 3.63
CA ASN A 163 -26.61 -0.01 3.14
C ASN A 163 -27.12 -1.42 2.83
N ARG A 164 -26.32 -2.25 2.17
CA ARG A 164 -26.68 -3.66 1.91
C ARG A 164 -26.95 -4.44 3.20
N LEU A 165 -26.12 -4.18 4.23
CA LEU A 165 -26.27 -4.80 5.53
C LEU A 165 -27.59 -4.36 6.20
N TYR A 166 -27.89 -3.05 6.22
CA TYR A 166 -29.14 -2.55 6.77
C TYR A 166 -30.37 -3.05 6.01
N ASP A 167 -30.30 -3.13 4.68
CA ASP A 167 -31.37 -3.70 3.86
C ASP A 167 -31.57 -5.20 4.14
N SER A 168 -30.49 -5.93 4.42
CA SER A 168 -30.58 -7.34 4.83
C SER A 168 -31.27 -7.48 6.18
N ILE A 169 -30.81 -6.71 7.19
CA ILE A 169 -31.39 -6.70 8.51
C ILE A 169 -32.89 -6.35 8.44
N ALA A 170 -33.25 -5.30 7.69
CA ALA A 170 -34.63 -4.87 7.54
C ALA A 170 -35.52 -5.98 6.92
N ARG A 171 -35.01 -6.73 5.93
CA ARG A 171 -35.72 -7.87 5.36
C ARG A 171 -35.89 -9.02 6.33
N ASP A 172 -34.87 -9.31 7.13
CA ASP A 172 -34.88 -10.42 8.07
C ASP A 172 -35.82 -10.20 9.24
N VAL A 173 -36.14 -8.94 9.59
CA VAL A 173 -37.12 -8.59 10.64
C VAL A 173 -38.43 -8.02 10.08
N ALA A 174 -38.65 -8.07 8.77
CA ALA A 174 -39.78 -7.45 8.11
C ALA A 174 -41.13 -7.97 8.64
N SER A 175 -41.24 -9.30 8.85
CA SER A 175 -42.48 -9.92 9.37
C SER A 175 -42.85 -9.45 10.78
N GLN A 176 -41.84 -9.26 11.62
CA GLN A 176 -42.03 -8.75 12.98
C GLN A 176 -42.40 -7.26 12.99
N LEU A 177 -41.78 -6.48 12.07
CA LEU A 177 -42.11 -5.06 11.89
C LEU A 177 -43.56 -4.90 11.38
N GLU A 178 -44.00 -5.72 10.42
CA GLU A 178 -45.43 -5.73 9.94
C GLU A 178 -46.38 -6.10 11.07
N SER A 179 -46.08 -7.13 11.87
CA SER A 179 -46.85 -7.52 13.03
C SER A 179 -46.94 -6.37 14.06
N LEU A 180 -45.82 -5.73 14.35
CA LEU A 180 -45.77 -4.58 15.25
C LEU A 180 -46.59 -3.41 14.72
N ASP A 181 -46.47 -3.08 13.42
CA ASP A 181 -47.22 -2.02 12.77
C ASP A 181 -48.73 -2.28 12.84
N SER A 182 -49.18 -3.55 12.61
CA SER A 182 -50.55 -3.92 12.72
C SER A 182 -51.15 -3.75 14.13
N ILE A 183 -50.37 -4.08 15.16
CA ILE A 183 -50.74 -3.89 16.57
C ILE A 183 -50.87 -2.42 16.92
N LEU A 184 -49.92 -1.61 16.51
CA LEU A 184 -49.86 -0.17 16.84
C LEU A 184 -50.94 0.63 16.09
N ASN A 185 -51.30 0.25 14.87
CA ASN A 185 -52.29 0.95 14.07
C ASN A 185 -53.75 0.51 14.36
N SER A 186 -53.91 -0.64 15.02
CA SER A 186 -55.25 -1.17 15.35
C SER A 186 -55.30 -1.61 16.82
N PRO A 187 -55.17 -0.67 17.78
CA PRO A 187 -55.21 -1.00 19.19
C PRO A 187 -56.60 -1.52 19.59
N ALA A 188 -56.63 -2.52 20.48
CA ALA A 188 -57.85 -3.07 20.99
C ALA A 188 -58.64 -2.01 21.79
N GLU A 189 -59.96 -2.06 21.71
CA GLU A 189 -60.83 -1.13 22.46
C GLU A 189 -60.97 -1.53 23.94
N GLU A 190 -60.81 -2.80 24.25
CA GLU A 190 -60.90 -3.34 25.60
C GLU A 190 -59.54 -3.24 26.33
N GLU A 191 -59.55 -2.71 27.56
CA GLU A 191 -58.32 -2.42 28.30
C GLU A 191 -57.41 -3.66 28.53
N ALA A 192 -58.03 -4.82 28.81
CA ALA A 192 -57.30 -6.06 29.03
C ALA A 192 -56.63 -6.59 27.75
N GLU A 193 -57.34 -6.49 26.61
CA GLU A 193 -56.82 -6.87 25.30
C GLU A 193 -55.75 -5.92 24.80
N PHE A 194 -55.92 -4.63 25.06
CA PHE A 194 -54.88 -3.59 24.79
C PHE A 194 -53.63 -3.86 25.59
N GLU A 195 -53.74 -4.15 26.91
CA GLU A 195 -52.58 -4.50 27.73
C GLU A 195 -51.85 -5.72 27.19
N GLN A 196 -52.54 -6.72 26.75
CA GLN A 196 -51.95 -7.94 26.14
C GLN A 196 -51.26 -7.63 24.80
N GLN A 197 -51.89 -6.81 23.95
CA GLN A 197 -51.28 -6.35 22.69
C GLN A 197 -49.97 -5.54 22.97
N MET A 198 -49.95 -4.67 23.95
CA MET A 198 -48.74 -3.89 24.29
C MET A 198 -47.64 -4.76 24.87
N LYS A 199 -47.97 -5.80 25.63
CA LYS A 199 -47.00 -6.78 26.10
C LYS A 199 -46.35 -7.53 24.93
N TYR A 200 -47.17 -7.99 23.98
CA TYR A 200 -46.68 -8.66 22.79
C TYR A 200 -45.85 -7.72 21.88
N ALA A 201 -46.28 -6.48 21.69
CA ALA A 201 -45.51 -5.47 20.97
C ALA A 201 -44.14 -5.23 21.61
N SER A 202 -44.07 -5.18 22.94
CA SER A 202 -42.79 -5.02 23.68
C SER A 202 -41.85 -6.20 23.43
N LEU A 203 -42.37 -7.42 23.38
CA LEU A 203 -41.58 -8.61 23.08
C LEU A 203 -41.02 -8.55 21.63
N LEU A 204 -41.85 -8.20 20.65
CA LEU A 204 -41.42 -8.04 19.26
C LEU A 204 -40.31 -6.98 19.11
N ILE A 205 -40.43 -5.86 19.83
CA ILE A 205 -39.41 -4.82 19.81
C ILE A 205 -38.07 -5.36 20.36
N SER A 206 -38.10 -6.12 21.47
CA SER A 206 -36.93 -6.76 22.00
C SER A 206 -36.28 -7.72 21.01
N TYR A 207 -37.07 -8.57 20.39
CA TYR A 207 -36.62 -9.49 19.36
C TYR A 207 -35.98 -8.78 18.17
N ILE A 208 -36.65 -7.78 17.58
CA ILE A 208 -36.12 -7.00 16.46
C ILE A 208 -34.76 -6.39 16.82
N LYS A 209 -34.66 -5.77 18.01
CA LYS A 209 -33.42 -5.16 18.50
C LYS A 209 -32.30 -6.19 18.63
N ARG A 210 -32.57 -7.35 19.24
CA ARG A 210 -31.55 -8.37 19.50
C ARG A 210 -31.11 -9.10 18.24
N ARG A 211 -32.06 -9.48 17.42
CA ARG A 211 -31.77 -10.09 16.11
C ARG A 211 -30.94 -9.15 15.24
N SER A 212 -31.29 -7.87 15.18
CA SER A 212 -30.53 -6.87 14.44
C SER A 212 -29.07 -6.73 14.97
N ASN A 213 -28.89 -6.73 16.30
CA ASN A 213 -27.56 -6.68 16.88
C ASN A 213 -26.71 -7.95 16.59
N LEU A 214 -27.33 -9.12 16.69
CA LEU A 214 -26.66 -10.38 16.38
C LEU A 214 -26.31 -10.48 14.89
N LEU A 215 -27.16 -9.98 13.99
CA LEU A 215 -26.88 -9.90 12.55
C LEU A 215 -25.72 -8.95 12.23
N LEU A 216 -25.62 -7.82 12.94
CA LEU A 216 -24.45 -6.93 12.82
C LEU A 216 -23.16 -7.65 13.21
N LEU A 217 -23.15 -8.35 14.34
CA LEU A 217 -22.00 -9.13 14.81
C LEU A 217 -21.67 -10.28 13.84
N TYR A 218 -22.68 -10.97 13.34
CA TYR A 218 -22.57 -12.04 12.35
C TYR A 218 -21.80 -11.60 11.09
N ASN A 219 -22.05 -10.38 10.63
CA ASN A 219 -21.39 -9.84 9.45
C ASN A 219 -19.99 -9.29 9.71
N GLN A 220 -19.65 -8.99 10.96
CA GLN A 220 -18.36 -8.41 11.34
C GLN A 220 -17.33 -9.43 11.83
N GLN A 221 -17.81 -10.57 12.38
CA GLN A 221 -16.95 -11.54 13.08
C GLN A 221 -17.30 -12.97 12.63
N GLU A 222 -16.30 -13.81 12.48
CA GLU A 222 -16.50 -15.26 12.21
C GLU A 222 -16.89 -16.04 13.47
N THR A 223 -16.42 -15.60 14.62
CA THR A 223 -16.76 -16.17 15.92
C THR A 223 -17.28 -15.08 16.85
N ILE A 224 -18.30 -15.39 17.62
CA ILE A 224 -18.97 -14.49 18.55
C ILE A 224 -18.89 -15.09 19.95
N HIS A 225 -18.64 -14.29 20.95
CA HIS A 225 -18.59 -14.76 22.33
C HIS A 225 -19.98 -15.17 22.82
N SER A 226 -20.07 -16.26 23.59
CA SER A 226 -21.35 -16.77 24.16
C SER A 226 -22.11 -15.74 25.00
N ASP A 227 -21.43 -14.69 25.51
CA ASP A 227 -22.06 -13.63 26.30
C ASP A 227 -23.08 -12.82 25.50
N GLU A 228 -22.90 -12.72 24.16
CA GLU A 228 -23.88 -12.06 23.31
C GLU A 228 -25.21 -12.81 23.27
N LEU A 229 -25.16 -14.14 23.21
CA LEU A 229 -26.35 -14.97 23.28
C LEU A 229 -26.96 -14.95 24.70
N LYS A 230 -26.13 -15.02 25.77
CA LYS A 230 -26.58 -14.85 27.15
C LYS A 230 -27.33 -13.55 27.34
N LEU A 231 -26.79 -12.46 26.78
CA LEU A 231 -27.41 -11.13 26.86
C LEU A 231 -28.74 -11.08 26.11
N ALA A 232 -28.77 -11.64 24.89
CA ALA A 232 -29.97 -11.67 24.08
C ALA A 232 -31.11 -12.44 24.77
N VAL A 233 -30.82 -13.68 25.24
CA VAL A 233 -31.78 -14.51 25.98
C VAL A 233 -32.22 -13.83 27.29
N SER A 234 -31.28 -13.25 28.06
CA SER A 234 -31.63 -12.56 29.32
C SER A 234 -32.57 -11.39 29.10
N GLU A 235 -32.35 -10.58 28.07
CA GLU A 235 -33.29 -9.47 27.77
C GLU A 235 -34.67 -9.98 27.37
N THR A 236 -34.75 -11.02 26.53
CA THR A 236 -36.03 -11.63 26.19
C THR A 236 -36.77 -12.12 27.45
N ILE A 237 -36.05 -12.77 28.37
CA ILE A 237 -36.61 -13.22 29.67
C ILE A 237 -37.10 -12.03 30.51
N GLU A 238 -36.42 -10.91 30.55
CA GLU A 238 -36.89 -9.72 31.26
C GLU A 238 -38.17 -9.14 30.64
N TYR A 239 -38.33 -9.16 29.30
CA TYR A 239 -39.59 -8.77 28.65
C TYR A 239 -40.72 -9.73 28.92
N ILE A 240 -40.43 -11.03 29.01
CA ILE A 240 -41.44 -12.05 29.39
C ILE A 240 -41.94 -11.79 30.81
N LYS A 241 -41.08 -11.42 31.76
CA LYS A 241 -41.46 -10.99 33.12
C LYS A 241 -42.40 -9.79 33.10
N LEU A 242 -42.10 -8.78 32.25
CA LEU A 242 -42.96 -7.61 32.08
C LEU A 242 -44.34 -7.98 31.53
N CYS A 243 -44.45 -9.08 30.76
CA CYS A 243 -45.72 -9.64 30.34
C CYS A 243 -46.54 -10.31 31.48
N GLY A 244 -45.98 -10.39 32.69
CA GLY A 244 -46.63 -11.00 33.87
C GLY A 244 -46.37 -12.51 33.98
N ILE A 245 -45.54 -13.10 33.13
CA ILE A 245 -45.14 -14.50 33.15
C ILE A 245 -43.93 -14.66 34.09
N LYS A 246 -43.90 -15.69 34.88
CA LYS A 246 -42.73 -16.03 35.74
C LYS A 246 -41.64 -16.57 34.84
N ALA A 247 -40.55 -15.84 34.68
CA ALA A 247 -39.46 -16.26 33.79
C ALA A 247 -38.08 -16.16 34.47
N TYR A 248 -37.24 -17.13 34.17
CA TYR A 248 -35.84 -17.15 34.69
C TYR A 248 -34.91 -17.71 33.64
N SER A 249 -33.69 -17.22 33.62
CA SER A 249 -32.60 -17.78 32.81
C SER A 249 -31.38 -18.09 33.66
N SER A 250 -30.68 -19.19 33.36
CA SER A 250 -29.38 -19.51 33.90
C SER A 250 -28.42 -19.93 32.79
N PHE A 251 -27.14 -19.64 32.98
CA PHE A 251 -26.12 -19.87 31.98
C PHE A 251 -24.91 -20.55 32.61
N SER A 252 -24.32 -21.52 31.91
CA SER A 252 -23.09 -22.17 32.31
C SER A 252 -22.11 -22.26 31.13
N GLY A 253 -20.81 -22.15 31.45
CA GLY A 253 -19.76 -22.13 30.44
C GLY A 253 -19.55 -20.80 29.74
N GLU A 254 -18.41 -20.67 29.10
CA GLU A 254 -18.03 -19.55 28.25
C GLU A 254 -17.25 -20.09 27.06
N GLN A 255 -17.61 -19.68 25.84
CA GLN A 255 -16.98 -20.17 24.63
C GLN A 255 -17.08 -19.16 23.51
N GLN A 256 -16.08 -19.15 22.62
CA GLN A 256 -16.20 -18.52 21.30
C GLN A 256 -17.00 -19.48 20.40
N LEU A 257 -18.11 -19.01 19.88
CA LEU A 257 -19.03 -19.79 19.06
C LEU A 257 -18.94 -19.34 17.61
N PRO A 258 -18.96 -20.26 16.64
CA PRO A 258 -19.12 -19.89 15.25
C PRO A 258 -20.40 -19.08 15.04
N ARG A 259 -20.33 -18.04 14.26
CA ARG A 259 -21.51 -17.21 13.91
C ARG A 259 -22.66 -18.06 13.36
N ALA A 260 -22.31 -19.12 12.60
CA ALA A 260 -23.29 -20.04 12.00
C ALA A 260 -24.09 -20.86 13.03
N ALA A 261 -23.64 -20.98 14.27
CA ALA A 261 -24.35 -21.67 15.34
C ALA A 261 -25.15 -20.69 16.22
N LEU A 262 -24.59 -19.50 16.51
CA LEU A 262 -25.15 -18.58 17.49
C LEU A 262 -26.44 -17.92 17.04
N LEU A 263 -26.50 -17.37 15.81
CA LEU A 263 -27.68 -16.70 15.30
C LEU A 263 -28.87 -17.68 15.15
N PRO A 264 -28.71 -18.85 14.51
CA PRO A 264 -29.81 -19.81 14.43
C PRO A 264 -30.28 -20.32 15.81
N ALA A 265 -29.36 -20.46 16.77
CA ALA A 265 -29.75 -20.82 18.13
C ALA A 265 -30.70 -19.79 18.76
N TYR A 266 -30.41 -18.52 18.58
CA TYR A 266 -31.28 -17.44 19.03
C TYR A 266 -32.61 -17.42 18.27
N GLU A 267 -32.61 -17.63 16.96
CA GLU A 267 -33.83 -17.70 16.14
C GLU A 267 -34.75 -18.86 16.54
N ILE A 268 -34.19 -20.02 16.81
CA ILE A 268 -34.96 -21.17 17.31
C ILE A 268 -35.54 -20.87 18.70
N PHE A 269 -34.74 -20.29 19.58
CA PHE A 269 -35.21 -19.86 20.91
C PHE A 269 -36.38 -18.88 20.80
N GLU A 270 -36.28 -17.83 19.98
CA GLU A 270 -37.34 -16.85 19.79
C GLU A 270 -38.63 -17.46 19.21
N LYS A 271 -38.54 -18.35 18.23
CA LYS A 271 -39.69 -19.06 17.68
C LYS A 271 -40.43 -19.88 18.75
N ILE A 272 -39.69 -20.52 19.66
CA ILE A 272 -40.30 -21.27 20.77
C ILE A 272 -40.97 -20.31 21.72
N ILE A 273 -40.33 -19.20 22.09
CA ILE A 273 -40.91 -18.20 22.98
C ILE A 273 -42.17 -17.57 22.38
N GLU A 274 -42.11 -17.17 21.10
CA GLU A 274 -43.23 -16.55 20.39
C GLU A 274 -44.45 -17.49 20.35
N ALA A 275 -44.23 -18.76 20.06
CA ALA A 275 -45.25 -19.77 20.04
C ALA A 275 -45.84 -20.08 21.46
N SER A 276 -45.05 -19.88 22.51
CA SER A 276 -45.41 -20.34 23.86
C SER A 276 -46.02 -19.24 24.72
N ILE A 277 -45.65 -17.99 24.55
CA ILE A 277 -46.10 -16.87 25.39
C ILE A 277 -47.61 -16.74 25.56
N PRO A 278 -48.44 -16.90 24.50
CA PRO A 278 -49.89 -16.72 24.65
C PRO A 278 -50.56 -17.64 25.67
N GLY A 279 -49.90 -18.70 26.11
CA GLY A 279 -50.50 -19.67 27.06
C GLY A 279 -49.59 -20.06 28.24
N ALA A 280 -48.42 -19.43 28.35
CA ALA A 280 -47.45 -19.82 29.37
C ALA A 280 -47.69 -19.08 30.71
N ASP A 281 -47.63 -19.80 31.83
CA ASP A 281 -47.64 -19.25 33.17
C ASP A 281 -46.23 -19.07 33.71
N ALA A 282 -45.29 -19.93 33.30
CA ALA A 282 -43.90 -19.84 33.66
C ALA A 282 -42.95 -20.33 32.54
N VAL A 283 -41.76 -19.73 32.47
CA VAL A 283 -40.70 -20.05 31.50
C VAL A 283 -39.37 -20.16 32.28
N LEU A 284 -38.67 -21.26 32.14
CA LEU A 284 -37.30 -21.42 32.65
C LEU A 284 -36.37 -21.82 31.50
N VAL A 285 -35.25 -21.08 31.36
CA VAL A 285 -34.27 -21.31 30.31
C VAL A 285 -32.92 -21.57 30.92
N ASN A 286 -32.34 -22.74 30.65
CA ASN A 286 -31.00 -23.08 31.02
C ASN A 286 -30.13 -23.27 29.78
N ALA A 287 -29.10 -22.48 29.62
CA ALA A 287 -28.20 -22.60 28.46
C ALA A 287 -26.76 -22.95 28.91
N GLU A 288 -26.19 -23.94 28.24
CA GLU A 288 -24.83 -24.43 28.46
C GLU A 288 -24.00 -24.27 27.21
N PHE A 289 -22.77 -23.75 27.37
CA PHE A 289 -21.82 -23.50 26.30
C PHE A 289 -20.58 -24.39 26.48
N ASN A 290 -20.71 -25.66 26.04
CA ASN A 290 -19.66 -26.65 26.14
C ASN A 290 -19.65 -27.57 24.91
N GLY A 291 -18.74 -27.28 23.96
CA GLY A 291 -18.70 -28.02 22.69
C GLY A 291 -19.83 -27.67 21.70
N GLY A 292 -20.69 -26.74 22.08
CA GLY A 292 -21.85 -26.26 21.32
C GLY A 292 -22.76 -25.42 22.21
N ILE A 293 -23.98 -25.21 21.76
CA ILE A 293 -25.03 -24.52 22.49
C ILE A 293 -26.10 -25.55 22.85
N THR A 294 -26.27 -25.83 24.13
CA THR A 294 -27.37 -26.63 24.67
C THR A 294 -28.35 -25.68 25.36
N MET A 295 -29.61 -25.64 24.98
CA MET A 295 -30.66 -24.90 25.65
C MET A 295 -31.75 -25.84 26.11
N ASN A 296 -32.03 -25.82 27.42
CA ASN A 296 -33.17 -26.51 28.02
C ASN A 296 -34.21 -25.44 28.39
N ILE A 297 -35.40 -25.56 27.83
CA ILE A 297 -36.50 -24.62 28.04
C ILE A 297 -37.64 -25.38 28.66
N GLU A 298 -38.07 -25.00 29.86
CA GLU A 298 -39.21 -25.51 30.56
C GLU A 298 -40.34 -24.50 30.49
N LEU A 299 -41.49 -24.96 30.01
CA LEU A 299 -42.69 -24.17 29.81
C LEU A 299 -43.83 -24.75 30.61
N ASP A 300 -44.37 -23.97 31.52
CA ASP A 300 -45.59 -24.33 32.25
C ASP A 300 -46.77 -23.72 31.54
N ARG A 301 -47.59 -24.61 30.84
CA ARG A 301 -48.69 -24.18 30.02
C ARG A 301 -49.74 -25.27 29.82
N PRO A 302 -51.04 -24.92 29.71
CA PRO A 302 -52.04 -25.84 29.32
C PRO A 302 -52.09 -26.00 27.79
N GLY A 303 -51.61 -27.14 27.30
CA GLY A 303 -51.85 -27.57 25.94
C GLY A 303 -50.64 -27.66 25.01
N ASN A 304 -50.72 -28.62 24.10
CA ASN A 304 -49.68 -29.05 23.17
C ASN A 304 -49.63 -28.11 21.94
N LEU A 305 -48.81 -27.07 21.93
CA LEU A 305 -48.75 -26.08 20.85
C LEU A 305 -47.48 -26.23 19.96
N LEU A 306 -46.51 -27.01 20.36
CA LEU A 306 -45.21 -27.11 19.66
C LEU A 306 -45.09 -28.26 18.65
N GLN A 307 -46.18 -28.70 18.02
CA GLN A 307 -46.12 -29.59 16.83
C GLN A 307 -45.73 -28.78 15.57
N SER A 308 -44.74 -27.90 15.61
CA SER A 308 -44.23 -27.30 14.39
C SER A 308 -43.00 -28.06 13.89
N SER A 309 -43.23 -28.87 12.86
CA SER A 309 -42.23 -29.63 12.10
C SER A 309 -41.06 -28.80 11.56
N ASN A 310 -41.13 -27.47 11.59
CA ASN A 310 -40.10 -26.56 11.08
C ASN A 310 -38.90 -26.41 12.03
N ILE A 311 -39.15 -26.31 13.36
CA ILE A 311 -38.05 -26.07 14.32
C ILE A 311 -37.12 -27.29 14.39
N GLN A 312 -37.67 -28.49 14.39
CA GLN A 312 -36.89 -29.71 14.36
C GLN A 312 -36.01 -29.81 13.10
N SER A 313 -36.60 -29.53 11.93
CA SER A 313 -35.84 -29.60 10.67
C SER A 313 -34.75 -28.53 10.59
N GLU A 314 -34.99 -27.36 11.17
CA GLU A 314 -33.94 -26.28 11.25
C GLU A 314 -32.79 -26.71 12.17
N ALA A 315 -33.04 -27.27 13.34
CA ALA A 315 -32.00 -27.78 14.24
C ALA A 315 -31.21 -28.94 13.59
N GLU A 316 -31.87 -29.88 12.92
CA GLU A 316 -31.20 -30.97 12.19
C GLU A 316 -30.34 -30.49 11.03
N GLN A 317 -30.76 -29.45 10.27
CA GLN A 317 -29.95 -28.84 9.21
C GLN A 317 -28.63 -28.20 9.73
N LEU A 318 -28.59 -27.81 10.99
CA LEU A 318 -27.44 -27.30 11.69
C LEU A 318 -26.55 -28.40 12.30
N GLY A 319 -26.93 -29.69 12.07
CA GLY A 319 -26.24 -30.84 12.69
C GLY A 319 -26.56 -31.00 14.16
N GLY A 320 -27.59 -30.32 14.66
CA GLY A 320 -28.07 -30.37 16.03
C GLY A 320 -29.23 -31.30 16.26
N SER A 321 -29.85 -31.19 17.44
CA SER A 321 -31.05 -31.96 17.84
C SER A 321 -32.07 -31.02 18.48
N PHE A 322 -33.33 -31.41 18.36
CA PHE A 322 -34.46 -30.80 19.02
C PHE A 322 -35.38 -31.86 19.56
N GLU A 323 -35.59 -31.87 20.87
CA GLU A 323 -36.39 -32.86 21.59
C GLU A 323 -37.41 -32.13 22.44
N VAL A 324 -38.66 -32.65 22.46
CA VAL A 324 -39.72 -32.15 23.30
C VAL A 324 -40.33 -33.30 24.10
N GLU A 325 -40.32 -33.14 25.41
CA GLU A 325 -40.97 -34.06 26.36
C GLU A 325 -42.11 -33.31 27.07
N THR A 326 -43.21 -33.94 27.32
CA THR A 326 -44.35 -33.36 28.03
C THR A 326 -44.66 -34.17 29.27
N ASP A 327 -44.70 -33.51 30.42
CA ASP A 327 -45.12 -34.11 31.68
C ASP A 327 -46.21 -33.27 32.33
N GLY A 328 -47.47 -33.77 32.25
CA GLY A 328 -48.65 -33.01 32.69
C GLY A 328 -48.89 -31.76 31.85
N ASP A 329 -48.89 -30.60 32.48
CA ASP A 329 -49.03 -29.30 31.85
C ASP A 329 -47.69 -28.61 31.53
N THR A 330 -46.57 -29.30 31.77
CA THR A 330 -45.20 -28.75 31.53
C THR A 330 -44.57 -29.38 30.30
N GLU A 331 -44.04 -28.57 29.43
CA GLU A 331 -43.23 -28.98 28.27
C GLU A 331 -41.75 -28.75 28.55
N PHE A 332 -40.93 -29.77 28.31
CA PHE A 332 -39.47 -29.72 28.38
C PHE A 332 -38.91 -29.80 26.98
N ILE A 333 -38.22 -28.74 26.56
CA ILE A 333 -37.64 -28.61 25.23
C ILE A 333 -36.13 -28.59 25.37
N THR A 334 -35.45 -29.51 24.71
CA THR A 334 -34.03 -29.58 24.63
C THR A 334 -33.56 -29.30 23.22
N ILE A 335 -32.71 -28.27 23.04
CA ILE A 335 -32.07 -27.89 21.80
C ILE A 335 -30.58 -28.05 21.94
N PHE A 336 -29.98 -28.72 20.99
CA PHE A 336 -28.50 -28.79 20.91
C PHE A 336 -28.07 -28.32 19.51
N ILE A 337 -27.10 -27.39 19.44
CA ILE A 337 -26.44 -26.91 18.21
C ILE A 337 -24.94 -27.02 18.40
N PRO A 338 -24.24 -27.82 17.58
CA PRO A 338 -22.80 -28.06 17.74
C PRO A 338 -21.98 -26.80 17.39
N ALA A 339 -20.87 -26.57 18.08
CA ALA A 339 -19.93 -25.49 17.80
C ALA A 339 -19.08 -25.72 16.54
N GLY A 340 -19.13 -26.91 15.94
CA GLY A 340 -18.41 -27.29 14.72
C GLY A 340 -19.37 -27.75 13.65
N GLY A 341 -20.17 -26.86 13.09
CA GLY A 341 -21.07 -27.19 11.98
C GLY A 341 -20.38 -26.94 10.65
N GLU A 342 -19.81 -27.98 10.02
CA GLU A 342 -19.93 -28.03 8.56
C GLU A 342 -21.37 -28.45 8.26
N PRO A 343 -22.12 -27.71 7.44
CA PRO A 343 -23.43 -28.16 6.99
C PRO A 343 -23.23 -29.45 6.17
N VAL A 344 -23.95 -30.50 6.56
CA VAL A 344 -24.05 -31.76 5.79
C VAL A 344 -24.77 -31.51 4.48
#